data_8de43987c42dfd73001d4d4b35d05aae
#
_entry.id   8de43987c42dfd73001d4d4b35d05aae
#
_cell.length_a   1.000
_cell.length_b   1.000
_cell.length_c   1.000
_cell.angle_alpha   90.00
_cell.angle_beta   90.00
_cell.angle_gamma   90.00
#
_symmetry.space_group_name_H-M   'P 1'
#
loop_
_entity.id
_entity.type
_entity.pdbx_description
1 polymer ?
#
loop_
_entity_poly.entity_id
_entity_poly.type
_entity_poly.pdbx_seq_one_letter_code
_entity_poly.pdbx_strand_id
1 'polypeptide(L)'
;MRHTALSRAFTNVFDNDGTLSSQSLSKAHRDPLRRVGRGVLLAFGIALCFPTAAGSTSTIKEYVDYKTYSLYLLDFNYKQFNCLDKLYTKESNWRPEAKNGSHNGIPQGRSEYLATVDGYKQVVWGLSYIGNRYGEPCVALDHWSKYGWH
;
A
#
# COMPACT_ATOMS: atom_id res chain seq x y z
N MET A 1 -0.57 10.66 27.03
CA MET A 1 -0.15 10.79 25.64
C MET A 1 -0.22 9.40 24.99
N ARG A 2 -1.26 9.14 24.21
CA ARG A 2 -1.45 7.83 23.56
C ARG A 2 -0.79 7.90 22.19
N HIS A 3 0.42 7.32 22.07
CA HIS A 3 1.03 7.08 20.76
C HIS A 3 0.16 6.07 20.01
N THR A 4 -0.52 6.54 19.00
CA THR A 4 -1.49 5.80 18.21
C THR A 4 -0.83 4.65 17.45
N ALA A 5 -1.57 3.56 17.30
CA ALA A 5 -1.18 2.30 16.67
C ALA A 5 -0.58 2.42 15.25
N LEU A 6 -0.80 3.54 14.56
CA LEU A 6 -0.25 3.86 13.25
C LEU A 6 1.29 3.88 13.22
N SER A 7 1.94 4.38 14.28
CA SER A 7 3.41 4.46 14.32
C SER A 7 4.10 3.08 14.41
N ARG A 8 3.42 2.06 14.92
CA ARG A 8 3.97 0.70 15.05
C ARG A 8 3.72 -0.20 13.84
N ALA A 9 2.71 0.10 13.02
CA ALA A 9 2.40 -0.69 11.83
C ALA A 9 3.37 -0.42 10.67
N PHE A 10 3.93 0.79 10.60
CA PHE A 10 4.80 1.20 9.49
C PHE A 10 6.23 0.65 9.56
N THR A 11 6.74 0.32 10.75
CA THR A 11 8.13 -0.11 10.91
C THR A 11 8.40 -1.57 10.54
N ASN A 12 7.36 -2.40 10.34
CA ASN A 12 7.51 -3.84 10.12
C ASN A 12 7.11 -4.32 8.72
N VAL A 13 6.73 -3.43 7.81
CA VAL A 13 6.23 -3.79 6.48
C VAL A 13 7.27 -3.57 5.38
N PHE A 14 8.24 -2.72 5.63
CA PHE A 14 9.30 -2.42 4.65
C PHE A 14 10.69 -2.71 5.23
N ASP A 15 11.52 -3.38 4.44
CA ASP A 15 12.95 -3.48 4.69
C ASP A 15 13.63 -2.13 4.47
N ASN A 16 14.85 -1.96 4.98
CA ASN A 16 15.60 -0.69 4.94
C ASN A 16 15.86 -0.14 3.52
N ASP A 17 15.55 -0.91 2.49
CA ASP A 17 15.64 -0.56 1.06
C ASP A 17 14.28 -0.15 0.44
N GLY A 18 13.21 -0.12 1.24
CA GLY A 18 11.87 0.27 0.80
C GLY A 18 11.12 -0.83 0.02
N THR A 19 11.57 -2.07 0.08
CA THR A 19 10.86 -3.22 -0.50
C THR A 19 9.93 -3.88 0.51
N LEU A 20 8.80 -4.43 0.03
CA LEU A 20 7.87 -5.19 0.88
C LEU A 20 8.56 -6.41 1.44
N SER A 21 8.66 -6.51 2.76
CA SER A 21 9.23 -7.68 3.44
C SER A 21 8.43 -8.93 3.09
N SER A 22 9.10 -9.93 2.54
CA SER A 22 8.53 -11.24 2.18
C SER A 22 7.96 -12.02 3.37
N GLN A 23 8.18 -11.55 4.60
CA GLN A 23 7.70 -12.21 5.82
C GLN A 23 6.21 -11.93 6.12
N SER A 24 5.61 -10.91 5.52
CA SER A 24 4.19 -10.59 5.76
C SER A 24 3.23 -11.52 5.01
N LEU A 25 3.68 -12.15 3.91
CA LEU A 25 2.86 -13.06 3.09
C LEU A 25 2.76 -14.49 3.65
N SER A 26 3.67 -14.90 4.52
CA SER A 26 3.70 -16.29 5.03
C SER A 26 2.83 -16.55 6.25
N LYS A 27 2.23 -15.53 6.85
CA LYS A 27 1.45 -15.66 8.10
C LYS A 27 -0.05 -15.84 7.89
N ALA A 28 -0.56 -15.64 6.68
CA ALA A 28 -2.00 -15.65 6.38
C ALA A 28 -2.56 -17.02 5.95
N HIS A 29 -1.73 -18.05 5.77
CA HIS A 29 -2.23 -19.35 5.31
C HIS A 29 -1.63 -20.51 6.09
N ARG A 30 -2.12 -20.74 7.32
CA ARG A 30 -2.01 -22.01 8.02
C ARG A 30 -3.38 -22.48 8.43
N ASP A 31 -4.10 -23.05 7.50
CA ASP A 31 -5.24 -23.89 7.84
C ASP A 31 -4.74 -25.29 8.21
N PRO A 32 -5.22 -25.87 9.32
CA PRO A 32 -4.85 -27.23 9.71
C PRO A 32 -5.65 -28.23 8.88
N LEU A 33 -5.07 -28.74 7.80
CA LEU A 33 -5.66 -29.88 7.10
C LEU A 33 -5.63 -31.12 7.97
N ARG A 34 -6.80 -31.48 8.38
CA ARG A 34 -7.28 -32.69 9.02
C ARG A 34 -6.73 -33.94 8.32
N ARG A 35 -6.09 -34.82 9.10
CA ARG A 35 -5.75 -36.18 8.71
C ARG A 35 -6.98 -36.91 8.22
N VAL A 36 -6.92 -37.45 7.01
CA VAL A 36 -7.79 -38.49 6.52
C VAL A 36 -6.95 -39.66 6.05
N GLY A 37 -7.40 -40.83 6.46
CA GLY A 37 -6.74 -42.10 6.56
C GLY A 37 -6.24 -42.73 5.26
N ARG A 38 -5.34 -43.68 5.48
CA ARG A 38 -4.81 -44.66 4.54
C ARG A 38 -5.96 -45.48 3.93
N GLY A 39 -6.04 -45.54 2.62
CA GLY A 39 -6.83 -46.45 1.82
C GLY A 39 -6.07 -46.87 0.59
N VAL A 40 -5.97 -48.17 0.40
CA VAL A 40 -5.15 -48.98 -0.48
C VAL A 40 -5.56 -48.84 -1.96
N LEU A 41 -4.57 -48.79 -2.83
CA LEU A 41 -4.40 -49.23 -4.21
C LEU A 41 -5.61 -49.71 -5.03
N LEU A 42 -5.75 -49.22 -6.27
CA LEU A 42 -5.79 -50.05 -7.47
C LEU A 42 -5.43 -49.19 -8.70
N ALA A 43 -4.48 -49.70 -9.46
CA ALA A 43 -3.98 -49.12 -10.72
C ALA A 43 -4.97 -49.33 -11.85
N PHE A 44 -5.34 -48.27 -12.57
CA PHE A 44 -5.81 -48.34 -13.96
C PHE A 44 -5.16 -47.20 -14.73
N GLY A 45 -4.18 -47.59 -15.57
CA GLY A 45 -3.54 -46.70 -16.49
C GLY A 45 -4.47 -46.35 -17.65
N ILE A 46 -4.86 -45.09 -17.72
CA ILE A 46 -5.35 -44.49 -18.97
C ILE A 46 -4.48 -43.24 -19.18
N ALA A 47 -3.54 -43.38 -20.13
CA ALA A 47 -2.75 -42.25 -20.62
C ALA A 47 -3.67 -41.36 -21.46
N LEU A 48 -4.27 -40.36 -20.82
CA LEU A 48 -4.90 -39.25 -21.51
C LEU A 48 -3.81 -38.23 -21.84
N CYS A 49 -3.37 -38.20 -23.12
CA CYS A 49 -2.62 -37.09 -23.67
C CYS A 49 -3.48 -35.81 -23.59
N PHE A 50 -3.28 -35.00 -22.56
CA PHE A 50 -3.78 -33.63 -22.56
C PHE A 50 -2.81 -32.79 -23.39
N PRO A 51 -3.30 -32.01 -24.37
CA PRO A 51 -2.47 -31.01 -25.01
C PRO A 51 -2.12 -29.97 -23.94
N THR A 52 -0.85 -29.86 -23.61
CA THR A 52 -0.34 -28.75 -22.82
C THR A 52 -0.51 -27.48 -23.65
N ALA A 53 -1.63 -26.79 -23.47
CA ALA A 53 -1.74 -25.41 -23.88
C ALA A 53 -0.73 -24.64 -23.03
N ALA A 54 0.37 -24.23 -23.65
CA ALA A 54 1.27 -23.25 -23.10
C ALA A 54 0.49 -21.93 -22.97
N GLY A 55 -0.26 -21.81 -21.89
CA GLY A 55 -0.92 -20.56 -21.51
C GLY A 55 0.17 -19.56 -21.20
N SER A 56 0.35 -18.57 -22.06
CA SER A 56 1.08 -17.35 -21.72
C SER A 56 0.43 -16.76 -20.48
N THR A 57 1.00 -17.00 -19.32
CA THR A 57 0.68 -16.24 -18.12
C THR A 57 1.17 -14.82 -18.35
N SER A 58 0.34 -14.00 -19.02
CA SER A 58 0.48 -12.56 -18.94
C SER A 58 0.30 -12.22 -17.46
N THR A 59 1.41 -11.90 -16.78
CA THR A 59 1.40 -11.36 -15.43
C THR A 59 0.65 -10.03 -15.54
N ILE A 60 -0.66 -10.05 -15.30
CA ILE A 60 -1.43 -8.84 -15.11
C ILE A 60 -0.90 -8.26 -13.82
N LYS A 61 0.07 -7.36 -13.93
CA LYS A 61 0.46 -6.49 -12.83
C LYS A 61 -0.70 -5.51 -12.67
N GLU A 62 -1.69 -5.92 -11.86
CA GLU A 62 -2.81 -5.07 -11.52
C GLU A 62 -2.24 -3.87 -10.75
N TYR A 63 -2.12 -2.75 -11.44
CA TYR A 63 -1.72 -1.49 -10.84
C TYR A 63 -2.92 -0.97 -10.05
N VAL A 64 -2.89 -1.19 -8.75
CA VAL A 64 -3.82 -0.54 -7.82
C VAL A 64 -3.52 0.97 -7.86
N ASP A 65 -4.52 1.82 -8.10
CA ASP A 65 -4.33 3.26 -8.13
C ASP A 65 -3.89 3.81 -6.75
N TYR A 66 -3.27 4.99 -6.73
CA TYR A 66 -2.71 5.58 -5.51
C TYR A 66 -3.75 5.84 -4.41
N LYS A 67 -5.00 6.10 -4.76
CA LYS A 67 -6.09 6.33 -3.80
C LYS A 67 -6.47 5.02 -3.11
N THR A 68 -6.68 3.96 -3.89
CA THR A 68 -6.96 2.62 -3.36
C THR A 68 -5.80 2.11 -2.50
N TYR A 69 -4.55 2.35 -2.94
CA TYR A 69 -3.38 2.01 -2.15
C TYR A 69 -3.33 2.77 -0.82
N SER A 70 -3.64 4.07 -0.83
CA SER A 70 -3.67 4.86 0.40
C SER A 70 -4.79 4.46 1.36
N LEU A 71 -5.95 4.04 0.84
CA LEU A 71 -7.04 3.49 1.64
C LEU A 71 -6.62 2.19 2.33
N TYR A 72 -5.91 1.32 1.62
CA TYR A 72 -5.32 0.11 2.21
C TYR A 72 -4.32 0.45 3.34
N LEU A 73 -3.43 1.42 3.13
CA LEU A 73 -2.47 1.85 4.14
C LEU A 73 -3.14 2.49 5.38
N LEU A 74 -4.33 3.03 5.22
CA LEU A 74 -5.15 3.57 6.31
C LEU A 74 -6.06 2.52 6.96
N ASP A 75 -5.80 1.23 6.71
CA ASP A 75 -6.59 0.11 7.26
C ASP A 75 -8.09 0.26 6.96
N PHE A 76 -8.42 0.66 5.73
CA PHE A 76 -9.79 0.91 5.24
C PHE A 76 -10.57 1.93 6.08
N ASN A 77 -9.90 2.83 6.78
CA ASN A 77 -10.52 3.93 7.49
C ASN A 77 -11.00 5.02 6.51
N TYR A 78 -12.22 4.86 6.00
CA TYR A 78 -12.81 5.77 5.01
C TYR A 78 -12.91 7.23 5.47
N LYS A 79 -13.07 7.48 6.78
CA LYS A 79 -13.09 8.85 7.30
C LYS A 79 -11.74 9.53 7.07
N GLN A 80 -10.66 8.87 7.46
CA GLN A 80 -9.31 9.40 7.29
C GLN A 80 -8.90 9.47 5.82
N PHE A 81 -9.29 8.46 5.03
CA PHE A 81 -9.09 8.46 3.59
C PHE A 81 -9.77 9.65 2.90
N ASN A 82 -11.02 9.96 3.21
CA ASN A 82 -11.73 11.10 2.63
C ASN A 82 -11.04 12.44 2.94
N CYS A 83 -10.44 12.57 4.11
CA CYS A 83 -9.64 13.73 4.46
C CYS A 83 -8.34 13.78 3.64
N LEU A 84 -7.65 12.65 3.51
CA LEU A 84 -6.44 12.53 2.70
C LEU A 84 -6.71 12.82 1.22
N ASP A 85 -7.80 12.28 0.67
CA ASP A 85 -8.19 12.49 -0.72
C ASP A 85 -8.43 13.98 -1.02
N LYS A 86 -9.14 14.66 -0.14
CA LYS A 86 -9.33 16.11 -0.25
C LYS A 86 -8.02 16.88 -0.17
N LEU A 87 -7.14 16.50 0.75
CA LEU A 87 -5.84 17.15 0.93
C LEU A 87 -4.97 16.97 -0.32
N TYR A 88 -4.74 15.74 -0.77
CA TYR A 88 -3.87 15.47 -1.92
C TYR A 88 -4.48 15.90 -3.26
N THR A 89 -5.80 16.02 -3.36
CA THR A 89 -6.45 16.66 -4.49
C THR A 89 -6.07 18.15 -4.58
N LYS A 90 -6.00 18.84 -3.44
CA LYS A 90 -5.60 20.25 -3.36
C LYS A 90 -4.10 20.44 -3.61
N GLU A 91 -3.27 19.54 -3.15
CA GLU A 91 -1.81 19.63 -3.26
C GLU A 91 -1.33 19.36 -4.70
N SER A 92 -1.76 18.26 -5.30
CA SER A 92 -1.22 17.82 -6.58
C SER A 92 -2.24 17.23 -7.54
N ASN A 93 -3.50 17.09 -7.10
CA ASN A 93 -4.49 16.25 -7.76
C ASN A 93 -3.99 14.80 -7.96
N TRP A 94 -3.30 14.27 -6.94
CA TRP A 94 -2.72 12.92 -6.92
C TRP A 94 -1.67 12.66 -8.01
N ARG A 95 -1.06 13.69 -8.57
CA ARG A 95 -0.05 13.56 -9.63
C ARG A 95 1.34 13.38 -9.02
N PRO A 96 2.00 12.23 -9.25
CA PRO A 96 3.34 11.98 -8.71
C PRO A 96 4.42 12.89 -9.33
N GLU A 97 4.20 13.38 -10.55
CA GLU A 97 5.12 14.29 -11.23
C GLU A 97 4.89 15.77 -10.89
N ALA A 98 3.91 16.08 -10.02
CA ALA A 98 3.61 17.46 -9.67
C ALA A 98 4.80 18.13 -8.97
N LYS A 99 5.11 19.35 -9.41
CA LYS A 99 6.20 20.15 -8.84
C LYS A 99 5.77 21.60 -8.70
N ASN A 100 6.04 22.18 -7.53
CA ASN A 100 5.82 23.59 -7.25
C ASN A 100 7.00 24.13 -6.44
N GLY A 101 7.94 24.76 -7.14
CA GLY A 101 9.20 25.21 -6.54
C GLY A 101 10.01 24.04 -5.96
N SER A 102 10.19 24.04 -4.64
CA SER A 102 10.88 22.96 -3.91
C SER A 102 9.95 21.83 -3.44
N HIS A 103 8.65 21.90 -3.75
CA HIS A 103 7.66 20.91 -3.36
C HIS A 103 7.43 19.91 -4.48
N ASN A 104 7.41 18.62 -4.15
CA ASN A 104 7.38 17.54 -5.13
C ASN A 104 6.32 16.51 -4.81
N GLY A 105 5.78 15.91 -5.88
CA GLY A 105 4.98 14.71 -5.87
C GLY A 105 3.57 14.86 -5.31
N ILE A 106 2.92 13.73 -5.04
CA ILE A 106 1.54 13.66 -4.54
C ILE A 106 1.32 14.50 -3.29
N PRO A 107 2.18 14.43 -2.24
CA PRO A 107 1.98 15.17 -0.99
C PRO A 107 2.48 16.61 -1.05
N GLN A 108 3.08 17.06 -2.15
CA GLN A 108 3.76 18.36 -2.26
C GLN A 108 4.72 18.62 -1.09
N GLY A 109 5.47 17.58 -0.72
CA GLY A 109 6.46 17.67 0.35
C GLY A 109 7.73 18.39 -0.11
N ARG A 110 8.34 19.16 0.80
CA ARG A 110 9.63 19.83 0.56
C ARG A 110 10.77 18.84 0.76
N SER A 111 10.90 17.89 -0.17
CA SER A 111 11.92 16.84 -0.15
C SER A 111 12.32 16.46 -1.57
N GLU A 112 13.63 16.46 -1.84
CA GLU A 112 14.17 15.98 -3.12
C GLU A 112 13.91 14.48 -3.33
N TYR A 113 13.85 13.70 -2.26
CA TYR A 113 13.50 12.28 -2.31
C TYR A 113 12.19 12.04 -3.09
N LEU A 114 11.18 12.87 -2.89
CA LEU A 114 9.89 12.74 -3.59
C LEU A 114 10.00 12.90 -5.11
N ALA A 115 10.99 13.63 -5.59
CA ALA A 115 11.22 13.77 -7.02
C ALA A 115 11.91 12.54 -7.66
N THR A 116 12.46 11.63 -6.85
CA THR A 116 13.23 10.47 -7.31
C THR A 116 12.48 9.13 -7.21
N VAL A 117 11.32 9.11 -6.56
CA VAL A 117 10.55 7.89 -6.29
C VAL A 117 9.19 7.89 -6.97
N ASP A 118 8.62 6.68 -7.13
CA ASP A 118 7.28 6.50 -7.68
C ASP A 118 6.17 7.01 -6.74
N GLY A 119 4.95 7.13 -7.28
CA GLY A 119 3.80 7.65 -6.54
C GLY A 119 3.42 6.84 -5.30
N TYR A 120 3.66 5.54 -5.28
CA TYR A 120 3.37 4.70 -4.10
C TYR A 120 4.29 5.05 -2.93
N LYS A 121 5.58 5.24 -3.20
CA LYS A 121 6.55 5.67 -2.18
C LYS A 121 6.26 7.09 -1.71
N GLN A 122 5.78 7.95 -2.62
CA GLN A 122 5.33 9.31 -2.26
C GLN A 122 4.13 9.27 -1.30
N VAL A 123 3.16 8.39 -1.54
CA VAL A 123 2.00 8.18 -0.63
C VAL A 123 2.47 7.71 0.75
N VAL A 124 3.37 6.73 0.81
CA VAL A 124 3.94 6.23 2.08
C VAL A 124 4.66 7.34 2.83
N TRP A 125 5.51 8.10 2.13
CA TRP A 125 6.22 9.24 2.71
C TRP A 125 5.25 10.29 3.28
N GLY A 126 4.24 10.65 2.50
CA GLY A 126 3.26 11.64 2.91
C GLY A 126 2.40 11.21 4.09
N LEU A 127 1.98 9.95 4.15
CA LEU A 127 1.26 9.40 5.31
C LEU A 127 2.16 9.36 6.55
N SER A 128 3.45 9.03 6.40
CA SER A 128 4.41 9.08 7.49
C SER A 128 4.61 10.50 8.02
N TYR A 129 4.73 11.48 7.12
CA TYR A 129 4.82 12.90 7.47
C TYR A 129 3.56 13.36 8.24
N ILE A 130 2.37 13.04 7.72
CA ILE A 130 1.10 13.37 8.38
C ILE A 130 1.03 12.72 9.77
N GLY A 131 1.37 11.44 9.87
CA GLY A 131 1.37 10.71 11.14
C GLY A 131 2.28 11.34 12.19
N ASN A 132 3.48 11.78 11.78
CA ASN A 132 4.45 12.40 12.69
C ASN A 132 4.06 13.81 13.12
N ARG A 133 3.48 14.59 12.21
CA ARG A 133 3.21 16.02 12.46
C ARG A 133 1.81 16.28 13.00
N TYR A 134 0.82 15.58 12.51
CA TYR A 134 -0.61 15.83 12.78
C TYR A 134 -1.31 14.65 13.46
N GLY A 135 -0.71 13.48 13.45
CA GLY A 135 -1.31 12.24 13.94
C GLY A 135 -2.26 11.58 12.93
N GLU A 136 -3.12 12.34 12.27
CA GLU A 136 -4.16 11.81 11.37
C GLU A 136 -4.42 12.73 10.17
N PRO A 137 -4.85 12.18 9.00
CA PRO A 137 -5.16 12.96 7.80
C PRO A 137 -6.21 14.05 7.99
N CYS A 138 -7.25 13.82 8.81
CA CYS A 138 -8.27 14.84 9.04
C CYS A 138 -7.71 16.06 9.80
N VAL A 139 -6.78 15.86 10.72
CA VAL A 139 -6.11 16.96 11.42
C VAL A 139 -5.21 17.75 10.47
N ALA A 140 -4.51 17.05 9.56
CA ALA A 140 -3.71 17.70 8.51
C ALA A 140 -4.59 18.55 7.56
N LEU A 141 -5.75 18.02 7.15
CA LEU A 141 -6.71 18.76 6.31
C LEU A 141 -7.28 19.98 7.03
N ASP A 142 -7.59 19.88 8.31
CA ASP A 142 -8.05 21.02 9.13
C ASP A 142 -6.98 22.09 9.24
N HIS A 143 -5.72 21.70 9.42
CA HIS A 143 -4.59 22.62 9.40
C HIS A 143 -4.45 23.29 8.02
N TRP A 144 -4.50 22.51 6.94
CA TRP A 144 -4.44 23.04 5.59
C TRP A 144 -5.57 24.06 5.33
N SER A 145 -6.78 23.76 5.80
CA SER A 145 -7.94 24.65 5.63
C SER A 145 -7.79 26.01 6.32
N LYS A 146 -6.99 26.06 7.40
CA LYS A 146 -6.73 27.27 8.17
C LYS A 146 -5.55 28.09 7.62
N TYR A 147 -4.52 27.40 7.14
CA TYR A 147 -3.22 28.01 6.86
C TYR A 147 -2.79 27.88 5.39
N GLY A 148 -3.49 27.07 4.58
CA GLY A 148 -3.18 26.86 3.17
C GLY A 148 -1.98 25.94 2.91
N TRP A 149 -1.49 25.22 3.94
CA TRP A 149 -0.38 24.24 3.86
C TRP A 149 -0.51 23.18 4.95
N HIS A 150 0.20 22.07 4.79
CA HIS A 150 0.28 20.99 5.79
C HIS A 150 1.70 20.49 5.97
#